data_1f3c866ff8db8d1d1699369b42208a27
#
_entry.id   1f3c866ff8db8d1d1699369b42208a27
#
_cell.length_a   1.000
_cell.length_b   1.000
_cell.length_c   1.000
_cell.angle_alpha   90.00
_cell.angle_beta   90.00
_cell.angle_gamma   90.00
#
_symmetry.space_group_name_H-M   'P 1'
#
loop_
_entity.id
_entity.type
_entity.pdbx_description
1 polymer ?
#
loop_
_entity_poly.entity_id
_entity_poly.type
_entity_poly.pdbx_seq_one_letter_code
_entity_poly.pdbx_strand_id
1 'polypeptide(L)'
;LSAHEVAVWLRRHPNFLGQFPDLAISLVVPKEEGKTAALSTYQLEILRDKNKELNRRLHELNLNAHENELLTQHIHQLALALMRSQNRADVISNMVACLSENFASECVRIINFEAISGIHSEWYQHVPAEDSRLLAFKDCLNTNEPLCGRLNSDKINVLFGENSTFTQSIALIPVNGIGLIAIGSADSHRFYPGMGTLFLRWIGELYQTALTQFRR
;
A
#
# COMPACT_ATOMS: atom_id res chain seq x y z
N LEU A 1 -5.47 -14.52 52.11
CA LEU A 1 -5.75 -14.27 50.68
C LEU A 1 -4.55 -13.54 50.07
N SER A 2 -3.98 -14.09 49.02
CA SER A 2 -2.91 -13.41 48.28
C SER A 2 -3.49 -12.31 47.38
N ALA A 3 -2.71 -11.29 47.03
CA ALA A 3 -3.16 -10.24 46.11
C ALA A 3 -3.63 -10.79 44.75
N HIS A 4 -3.04 -11.91 44.34
CA HIS A 4 -3.43 -12.61 43.12
C HIS A 4 -4.82 -13.24 43.21
N GLU A 5 -5.14 -13.89 44.33
CA GLU A 5 -6.47 -14.50 44.57
C GLU A 5 -7.56 -13.45 44.61
N VAL A 6 -7.31 -12.29 45.23
CA VAL A 6 -8.22 -11.14 45.26
C VAL A 6 -8.45 -10.59 43.84
N ALA A 7 -7.40 -10.46 43.04
CA ALA A 7 -7.52 -10.01 41.68
C ALA A 7 -8.31 -10.96 40.78
N VAL A 8 -8.10 -12.29 40.92
CA VAL A 8 -8.85 -13.30 40.18
C VAL A 8 -10.32 -13.29 40.61
N TRP A 9 -10.58 -13.16 41.91
CA TRP A 9 -11.92 -13.11 42.44
C TRP A 9 -12.70 -11.90 41.94
N LEU A 10 -12.10 -10.69 41.99
CA LEU A 10 -12.71 -9.46 41.50
C LEU A 10 -13.01 -9.51 39.99
N ARG A 11 -12.14 -10.12 39.19
CA ARG A 11 -12.43 -10.34 37.74
C ARG A 11 -13.66 -11.20 37.50
N ARG A 12 -13.93 -12.16 38.37
CA ARG A 12 -15.13 -13.02 38.28
C ARG A 12 -16.40 -12.36 38.82
N HIS A 13 -16.23 -11.30 39.63
CA HIS A 13 -17.34 -10.60 40.30
C HIS A 13 -17.27 -9.09 39.98
N PRO A 14 -17.46 -8.64 38.71
CA PRO A 14 -17.26 -7.27 38.28
C PRO A 14 -18.20 -6.25 38.98
N ASN A 15 -19.36 -6.73 39.46
CA ASN A 15 -20.36 -5.89 40.13
C ASN A 15 -20.15 -5.79 41.65
N PHE A 16 -19.08 -6.41 42.19
CA PHE A 16 -18.82 -6.42 43.63
C PHE A 16 -18.71 -5.02 44.23
N LEU A 17 -17.96 -4.13 43.58
CA LEU A 17 -17.77 -2.75 44.06
C LEU A 17 -19.07 -1.91 44.01
N GLY A 18 -20.04 -2.30 43.18
CA GLY A 18 -21.37 -1.70 43.15
C GLY A 18 -22.20 -2.01 44.41
N GLN A 19 -21.94 -3.16 45.07
CA GLN A 19 -22.59 -3.57 46.32
C GLN A 19 -21.94 -2.92 47.55
N PHE A 20 -20.70 -2.44 47.40
CA PHE A 20 -19.89 -1.81 48.44
C PHE A 20 -19.33 -0.47 47.98
N PRO A 21 -20.19 0.59 47.86
CA PRO A 21 -19.76 1.88 47.35
C PRO A 21 -18.70 2.54 48.22
N ASP A 22 -18.75 2.37 49.51
CA ASP A 22 -17.75 2.91 50.46
C ASP A 22 -16.36 2.31 50.20
N LEU A 23 -16.28 1.03 49.86
CA LEU A 23 -15.03 0.36 49.49
C LEU A 23 -14.50 0.93 48.16
N ALA A 24 -15.38 1.14 47.19
CA ALA A 24 -14.98 1.72 45.88
C ALA A 24 -14.39 3.12 46.02
N ILE A 25 -14.90 3.94 46.95
CA ILE A 25 -14.42 5.30 47.21
C ILE A 25 -13.07 5.28 48.01
N SER A 26 -12.92 4.33 48.93
CA SER A 26 -11.73 4.20 49.76
C SER A 26 -10.52 3.55 49.06
N LEU A 27 -10.75 2.83 47.95
CA LEU A 27 -9.68 2.24 47.18
C LEU A 27 -8.82 3.31 46.49
N VAL A 28 -7.53 3.27 46.72
CA VAL A 28 -6.56 4.22 46.22
C VAL A 28 -5.59 3.50 45.30
N VAL A 29 -5.37 4.03 44.12
CA VAL A 29 -4.39 3.51 43.15
C VAL A 29 -3.12 4.36 43.22
N PRO A 30 -1.95 3.79 43.56
CA PRO A 30 -0.69 4.54 43.55
C PRO A 30 -0.33 4.92 42.09
N LYS A 31 0.03 6.21 41.88
CA LYS A 31 0.67 6.70 40.68
C LYS A 31 2.19 6.63 40.81
N GLU A 32 2.88 6.43 39.68
CA GLU A 32 4.36 6.35 39.63
C GLU A 32 5.08 7.58 40.23
N GLU A 33 4.41 8.74 40.39
CA GLU A 33 4.96 9.95 40.99
C GLU A 33 4.60 10.13 42.50
N GLY A 34 4.21 9.08 43.19
CA GLY A 34 3.91 9.13 44.63
C GLY A 34 2.61 9.86 45.04
N LYS A 35 1.79 10.28 44.06
CA LYS A 35 0.45 10.82 44.30
C LYS A 35 -0.60 9.71 44.28
N THR A 36 -1.41 9.65 45.32
CA THR A 36 -2.54 8.74 45.42
C THR A 36 -3.78 9.36 44.76
N ALA A 37 -4.50 8.58 43.93
CA ALA A 37 -5.75 9.03 43.32
C ALA A 37 -6.87 8.04 43.64
N ALA A 38 -8.10 8.53 43.76
CA ALA A 38 -9.27 7.67 43.90
C ALA A 38 -9.40 6.77 42.65
N LEU A 39 -9.85 5.52 42.83
CA LEU A 39 -10.01 4.54 41.76
C LEU A 39 -10.83 5.08 40.59
N SER A 40 -11.87 5.87 40.87
CA SER A 40 -12.73 6.52 39.88
C SER A 40 -11.95 7.52 38.99
N THR A 41 -11.06 8.30 39.58
CA THR A 41 -10.20 9.26 38.84
C THR A 41 -9.22 8.52 37.93
N TYR A 42 -8.62 7.43 38.41
CA TYR A 42 -7.73 6.58 37.61
C TYR A 42 -8.47 5.93 36.44
N GLN A 43 -9.67 5.38 36.68
CA GLN A 43 -10.51 4.80 35.62
C GLN A 43 -10.90 5.84 34.58
N LEU A 44 -11.21 7.08 35.00
CA LEU A 44 -11.58 8.17 34.09
C LEU A 44 -10.39 8.60 33.21
N GLU A 45 -9.17 8.64 33.74
CA GLU A 45 -7.97 8.89 32.97
C GLU A 45 -7.75 7.80 31.90
N ILE A 46 -7.81 6.51 32.31
CA ILE A 46 -7.68 5.39 31.35
C ILE A 46 -8.75 5.45 30.25
N LEU A 47 -10.00 5.74 30.60
CA LEU A 47 -11.07 5.87 29.62
C LEU A 47 -10.86 7.03 28.67
N ARG A 48 -10.37 8.17 29.15
CA ARG A 48 -9.99 9.32 28.30
C ARG A 48 -8.87 8.98 27.34
N ASP A 49 -7.83 8.28 27.81
CA ASP A 49 -6.71 7.87 26.95
C ASP A 49 -7.13 6.84 25.90
N LYS A 50 -7.96 5.87 26.29
CA LYS A 50 -8.56 4.93 25.32
C LYS A 50 -9.44 5.65 24.30
N ASN A 51 -10.22 6.64 24.72
CA ASN A 51 -11.07 7.41 23.81
C ASN A 51 -10.23 8.22 22.81
N LYS A 52 -9.14 8.86 23.27
CA LYS A 52 -8.19 9.55 22.38
C LYS A 52 -7.57 8.59 21.36
N GLU A 53 -7.13 7.43 21.81
CA GLU A 53 -6.53 6.41 20.94
C GLU A 53 -7.54 5.88 19.91
N LEU A 54 -8.78 5.60 20.34
CA LEU A 54 -9.85 5.18 19.44
C LEU A 54 -10.17 6.25 18.38
N ASN A 55 -10.25 7.51 18.79
CA ASN A 55 -10.48 8.62 17.87
C ASN A 55 -9.33 8.78 16.86
N ARG A 56 -8.07 8.60 17.30
CA ARG A 56 -6.92 8.60 16.42
C ARG A 56 -7.01 7.49 15.37
N ARG A 57 -7.31 6.26 15.81
CA ARG A 57 -7.49 5.10 14.91
C ARG A 57 -8.66 5.29 13.93
N LEU A 58 -9.77 5.85 14.40
CA LEU A 58 -10.91 6.16 13.52
C LEU A 58 -10.52 7.17 12.44
N HIS A 59 -9.75 8.20 12.81
CA HIS A 59 -9.25 9.18 11.85
C HIS A 59 -8.33 8.54 10.79
N GLU A 60 -7.38 7.70 11.21
CA GLU A 60 -6.51 6.94 10.31
C GLU A 60 -7.30 6.01 9.38
N LEU A 61 -8.30 5.31 9.89
CA LEU A 61 -9.17 4.45 9.07
C LEU A 61 -9.96 5.26 8.05
N ASN A 62 -10.46 6.45 8.41
CA ASN A 62 -11.17 7.32 7.47
C ASN A 62 -10.24 7.83 6.36
N LEU A 63 -9.00 8.20 6.67
CA LEU A 63 -8.01 8.60 5.67
C LEU A 63 -7.72 7.44 4.70
N ASN A 64 -7.45 6.26 5.22
CA ASN A 64 -7.18 5.07 4.40
C ASN A 64 -8.39 4.69 3.53
N ALA A 65 -9.62 4.83 4.04
CA ALA A 65 -10.83 4.58 3.27
C ALA A 65 -10.98 5.56 2.11
N HIS A 66 -10.70 6.84 2.34
CA HIS A 66 -10.75 7.86 1.30
C HIS A 66 -9.67 7.65 0.23
N GLU A 67 -8.45 7.32 0.62
CA GLU A 67 -7.37 6.96 -0.32
C GLU A 67 -7.75 5.74 -1.18
N ASN A 68 -8.32 4.71 -0.57
CA ASN A 68 -8.79 3.52 -1.31
C ASN A 68 -9.93 3.85 -2.29
N GLU A 69 -10.83 4.77 -1.93
CA GLU A 69 -11.89 5.24 -2.82
C GLU A 69 -11.30 5.94 -4.05
N LEU A 70 -10.33 6.85 -3.86
CA LEU A 70 -9.63 7.53 -4.95
C LEU A 70 -8.91 6.53 -5.87
N LEU A 71 -8.18 5.57 -5.30
CA LEU A 71 -7.50 4.52 -6.06
C LEU A 71 -8.50 3.69 -6.88
N THR A 72 -9.66 3.37 -6.31
CA THR A 72 -10.73 2.63 -7.02
C THR A 72 -11.27 3.44 -8.20
N GLN A 73 -11.48 4.75 -8.01
CA GLN A 73 -11.90 5.65 -9.11
C GLN A 73 -10.84 5.71 -10.22
N HIS A 74 -9.55 5.81 -9.87
CA HIS A 74 -8.46 5.82 -10.85
C HIS A 74 -8.38 4.51 -11.64
N ILE A 75 -8.54 3.36 -10.97
CA ILE A 75 -8.58 2.05 -11.65
C ILE A 75 -9.79 1.95 -12.59
N HIS A 76 -10.94 2.46 -12.18
CA HIS A 76 -12.12 2.49 -13.05
C HIS A 76 -11.88 3.36 -14.30
N GLN A 77 -11.28 4.55 -14.12
CA GLN A 77 -10.93 5.44 -15.25
C GLN A 77 -9.92 4.77 -16.18
N LEU A 78 -8.91 4.10 -15.63
CA LEU A 78 -7.95 3.32 -16.39
C LEU A 78 -8.65 2.23 -17.22
N ALA A 79 -9.53 1.47 -16.61
CA ALA A 79 -10.28 0.42 -17.32
C ALA A 79 -11.06 1.00 -18.50
N LEU A 80 -11.80 2.10 -18.31
CA LEU A 80 -12.53 2.78 -19.36
C LEU A 80 -11.61 3.30 -20.49
N ALA A 81 -10.45 3.85 -20.15
CA ALA A 81 -9.47 4.32 -21.13
C ALA A 81 -8.92 3.16 -21.97
N LEU A 82 -8.58 2.03 -21.35
CA LEU A 82 -8.09 0.85 -22.03
C LEU A 82 -9.17 0.19 -22.92
N MET A 83 -10.41 0.17 -22.49
CA MET A 83 -11.54 -0.33 -23.30
C MET A 83 -11.81 0.50 -24.56
N ARG A 84 -11.44 1.78 -24.57
CA ARG A 84 -11.58 2.68 -25.74
C ARG A 84 -10.42 2.57 -26.72
N SER A 85 -9.36 1.87 -26.37
CA SER A 85 -8.19 1.69 -27.24
C SER A 85 -8.55 0.91 -28.49
N GLN A 86 -7.99 1.30 -29.64
CA GLN A 86 -8.27 0.70 -30.94
C GLN A 86 -7.20 -0.29 -31.40
N ASN A 87 -6.02 -0.21 -30.81
CA ASN A 87 -4.88 -1.06 -31.13
C ASN A 87 -3.92 -1.18 -29.93
N ARG A 88 -2.88 -2.02 -30.04
CA ARG A 88 -1.91 -2.28 -28.99
C ARG A 88 -1.12 -1.03 -28.59
N ALA A 89 -0.81 -0.15 -29.53
CA ALA A 89 -0.08 1.10 -29.26
C ALA A 89 -0.93 2.07 -28.44
N ASP A 90 -2.22 2.18 -28.75
CA ASP A 90 -3.18 2.98 -27.97
C ASP A 90 -3.31 2.46 -26.53
N VAL A 91 -3.37 1.12 -26.34
CA VAL A 91 -3.39 0.53 -24.98
C VAL A 91 -2.22 0.99 -24.16
N ILE A 92 -1.01 0.96 -24.71
CA ILE A 92 0.21 1.35 -24.01
C ILE A 92 0.20 2.85 -23.73
N SER A 93 -0.15 3.67 -24.71
CA SER A 93 -0.20 5.14 -24.56
C SER A 93 -1.22 5.57 -23.50
N ASN A 94 -2.42 4.97 -23.53
CA ASN A 94 -3.47 5.24 -22.54
C ASN A 94 -3.06 4.76 -21.13
N MET A 95 -2.37 3.62 -21.03
CA MET A 95 -1.83 3.14 -19.75
C MET A 95 -0.86 4.16 -19.15
N VAL A 96 0.13 4.62 -19.92
CA VAL A 96 1.13 5.57 -19.43
C VAL A 96 0.48 6.90 -19.07
N ALA A 97 -0.41 7.43 -19.90
CA ALA A 97 -1.14 8.67 -19.62
C ALA A 97 -1.91 8.57 -18.29
N CYS A 98 -2.70 7.51 -18.10
CA CYS A 98 -3.45 7.31 -16.86
C CYS A 98 -2.54 7.12 -15.64
N LEU A 99 -1.42 6.40 -15.76
CA LEU A 99 -0.48 6.22 -14.65
C LEU A 99 0.21 7.54 -14.28
N SER A 100 0.54 8.39 -15.25
CA SER A 100 1.17 9.68 -15.00
C SER A 100 0.19 10.70 -14.41
N GLU A 101 -1.04 10.76 -14.93
CA GLU A 101 -2.03 11.78 -14.55
C GLU A 101 -2.75 11.40 -13.24
N ASN A 102 -3.34 10.21 -13.19
CA ASN A 102 -4.22 9.83 -12.08
C ASN A 102 -3.45 9.29 -10.88
N PHE A 103 -2.31 8.64 -11.12
CA PHE A 103 -1.49 8.10 -10.04
C PHE A 103 -0.28 9.00 -9.72
N ALA A 104 -0.22 10.21 -10.28
CA ALA A 104 0.86 11.19 -10.06
C ALA A 104 2.26 10.53 -10.07
N SER A 105 2.49 9.64 -11.06
CA SER A 105 3.73 8.90 -11.17
C SER A 105 4.75 9.72 -11.94
N GLU A 106 5.87 10.09 -11.30
CA GLU A 106 6.90 10.93 -11.92
C GLU A 106 7.64 10.16 -13.02
N CYS A 107 7.79 8.85 -12.85
CA CYS A 107 8.47 7.98 -13.81
C CYS A 107 7.63 6.73 -14.06
N VAL A 108 7.28 6.49 -15.31
CA VAL A 108 6.63 5.25 -15.77
C VAL A 108 7.49 4.61 -16.83
N ARG A 109 7.71 3.30 -16.75
CA ARG A 109 8.38 2.49 -17.76
C ARG A 109 7.57 1.25 -18.05
N ILE A 110 7.29 1.01 -19.32
CA ILE A 110 6.65 -0.21 -19.79
C ILE A 110 7.67 -1.00 -20.61
N ILE A 111 7.95 -2.20 -20.17
CA ILE A 111 8.83 -3.15 -20.83
C ILE A 111 7.96 -4.28 -21.36
N ASN A 112 7.95 -4.48 -22.69
CA ASN A 112 7.25 -5.59 -23.31
C ASN A 112 8.24 -6.58 -23.91
N PHE A 113 7.91 -7.87 -23.83
CA PHE A 113 8.71 -8.96 -24.41
C PHE A 113 8.53 -9.08 -25.93
N GLU A 114 7.40 -8.61 -26.46
CA GLU A 114 7.12 -8.51 -27.87
C GLU A 114 7.22 -7.05 -28.31
N ALA A 115 7.83 -6.79 -29.47
CA ALA A 115 7.86 -5.47 -30.06
C ALA A 115 6.48 -5.04 -30.53
N ILE A 116 6.07 -3.84 -30.16
CA ILE A 116 4.84 -3.21 -30.66
C ILE A 116 5.23 -2.03 -31.53
N SER A 117 4.82 -2.08 -32.80
CA SER A 117 5.13 -1.01 -33.74
C SER A 117 4.31 0.25 -33.46
N GLY A 118 4.89 1.41 -33.84
CA GLY A 118 4.20 2.70 -33.71
C GLY A 118 4.42 3.44 -32.39
N ILE A 119 5.28 2.93 -31.51
CA ILE A 119 5.62 3.59 -30.24
C ILE A 119 7.10 3.98 -30.28
N HIS A 120 7.36 5.30 -30.24
CA HIS A 120 8.70 5.89 -30.17
C HIS A 120 8.77 6.83 -28.97
N SER A 121 8.86 6.27 -27.76
CA SER A 121 8.88 7.06 -26.53
C SER A 121 9.81 6.45 -25.51
N GLU A 122 10.43 7.30 -24.68
CA GLU A 122 11.38 6.87 -23.64
C GLU A 122 10.75 5.94 -22.60
N TRP A 123 9.45 6.10 -22.32
CA TRP A 123 8.72 5.29 -21.36
C TRP A 123 8.37 3.88 -21.86
N TYR A 124 8.60 3.57 -23.14
CA TYR A 124 8.37 2.23 -23.70
C TYR A 124 9.68 1.58 -24.13
N GLN A 125 9.84 0.32 -23.77
CA GLN A 125 11.01 -0.46 -24.17
C GLN A 125 10.60 -1.89 -24.57
N HIS A 126 11.07 -2.33 -25.71
CA HIS A 126 11.02 -3.74 -26.10
C HIS A 126 12.28 -4.42 -25.57
N VAL A 127 12.08 -5.46 -24.75
CA VAL A 127 13.17 -6.28 -24.20
C VAL A 127 12.71 -7.73 -24.25
N PRO A 128 13.38 -8.61 -25.03
CA PRO A 128 13.04 -10.03 -25.04
C PRO A 128 13.09 -10.65 -23.66
N ALA A 129 12.23 -11.63 -23.38
CA ALA A 129 12.08 -12.24 -22.06
C ALA A 129 13.40 -12.87 -21.51
N GLU A 130 14.29 -13.29 -22.40
CA GLU A 130 15.58 -13.93 -22.08
C GLU A 130 16.74 -12.94 -21.96
N ASP A 131 16.47 -11.63 -22.08
CA ASP A 131 17.51 -10.61 -22.03
C ASP A 131 18.16 -10.54 -20.62
N SER A 132 19.48 -10.40 -20.61
CA SER A 132 20.27 -10.33 -19.37
C SER A 132 19.86 -9.17 -18.44
N ARG A 133 19.33 -8.08 -18.99
CA ARG A 133 18.83 -6.92 -18.23
C ARG A 133 17.63 -7.28 -17.33
N LEU A 134 16.84 -8.30 -17.71
CA LEU A 134 15.70 -8.76 -16.94
C LEU A 134 16.07 -9.76 -15.83
N LEU A 135 17.29 -10.28 -15.82
CA LEU A 135 17.78 -11.20 -14.77
C LEU A 135 17.66 -10.59 -13.36
N ALA A 136 17.88 -9.27 -13.26
CA ALA A 136 17.73 -8.53 -12.00
C ALA A 136 16.29 -8.51 -11.44
N PHE A 137 15.28 -8.80 -12.27
CA PHE A 137 13.84 -8.78 -11.96
C PHE A 137 13.22 -10.18 -12.05
N LYS A 138 14.01 -11.21 -12.26
CA LYS A 138 13.55 -12.59 -12.51
C LYS A 138 12.63 -13.10 -11.40
N ASP A 139 12.93 -12.80 -10.15
CA ASP A 139 12.10 -13.23 -9.01
C ASP A 139 10.70 -12.63 -9.09
N CYS A 140 10.57 -11.33 -9.37
CA CYS A 140 9.31 -10.65 -9.55
C CYS A 140 8.53 -11.20 -10.75
N LEU A 141 9.21 -11.45 -11.87
CA LEU A 141 8.59 -12.02 -13.08
C LEU A 141 8.11 -13.46 -12.87
N ASN A 142 8.86 -14.28 -12.12
CA ASN A 142 8.50 -15.67 -11.85
C ASN A 142 7.35 -15.80 -10.86
N THR A 143 7.32 -14.97 -9.82
CA THR A 143 6.24 -14.99 -8.82
C THR A 143 4.96 -14.40 -9.38
N ASN A 144 5.05 -13.57 -10.41
CA ASN A 144 3.95 -12.79 -10.97
C ASN A 144 3.21 -11.94 -9.91
N GLU A 145 3.93 -11.53 -8.86
CA GLU A 145 3.42 -10.68 -7.79
C GLU A 145 4.06 -9.30 -7.87
N PRO A 146 3.27 -8.20 -7.75
CA PRO A 146 3.83 -6.87 -7.71
C PRO A 146 4.76 -6.69 -6.51
N LEU A 147 5.87 -5.98 -6.74
CA LEU A 147 6.88 -5.69 -5.74
C LEU A 147 6.96 -4.18 -5.50
N CYS A 148 6.91 -3.76 -4.24
CA CYS A 148 7.12 -2.38 -3.82
C CYS A 148 8.35 -2.26 -2.94
N GLY A 149 9.09 -1.17 -3.09
CA GLY A 149 10.25 -0.90 -2.25
C GLY A 149 11.29 -0.02 -2.91
N ARG A 150 12.48 -0.04 -2.32
CA ARG A 150 13.67 0.61 -2.85
C ARG A 150 14.51 -0.44 -3.58
N LEU A 151 14.94 -0.11 -4.78
CA LEU A 151 15.91 -0.92 -5.51
C LEU A 151 17.30 -0.28 -5.39
N ASN A 152 18.33 -1.09 -5.65
CA ASN A 152 19.68 -0.55 -5.80
C ASN A 152 19.81 0.29 -7.07
N SER A 153 20.79 1.18 -7.10
CA SER A 153 21.00 2.13 -8.20
C SER A 153 21.12 1.46 -9.57
N ASP A 154 21.76 0.29 -9.63
CA ASP A 154 21.95 -0.45 -10.88
C ASP A 154 20.61 -0.90 -11.47
N LYS A 155 19.70 -1.42 -10.64
CA LYS A 155 18.35 -1.83 -11.05
C LYS A 155 17.50 -0.62 -11.48
N ILE A 156 17.64 0.50 -10.78
CA ILE A 156 16.94 1.74 -11.11
C ILE A 156 17.43 2.28 -12.46
N ASN A 157 18.75 2.26 -12.71
CA ASN A 157 19.34 2.68 -13.97
C ASN A 157 18.87 1.83 -15.15
N VAL A 158 18.73 0.52 -14.96
CA VAL A 158 18.20 -0.38 -16.01
C VAL A 158 16.76 -0.01 -16.39
N LEU A 159 15.93 0.41 -15.42
CA LEU A 159 14.53 0.75 -15.65
C LEU A 159 14.34 2.17 -16.19
N PHE A 160 14.98 3.16 -15.58
CA PHE A 160 14.65 4.57 -15.78
C PHE A 160 15.78 5.39 -16.43
N GLY A 161 16.99 4.83 -16.58
CA GLY A 161 18.10 5.54 -17.21
C GLY A 161 18.43 6.84 -16.50
N GLU A 162 18.40 7.97 -17.22
CA GLU A 162 18.72 9.31 -16.69
C GLU A 162 17.79 9.77 -15.57
N ASN A 163 16.52 9.31 -15.55
CA ASN A 163 15.55 9.61 -14.51
C ASN A 163 15.76 8.80 -13.21
N SER A 164 16.80 7.98 -13.16
CA SER A 164 17.14 7.16 -11.98
C SER A 164 17.48 7.98 -10.75
N THR A 165 18.06 9.17 -10.91
CA THR A 165 18.55 10.03 -9.82
C THR A 165 17.43 10.57 -8.91
N PHE A 166 16.24 10.73 -9.44
CA PHE A 166 15.08 11.24 -8.70
C PHE A 166 14.21 10.15 -8.07
N THR A 167 14.40 8.89 -8.47
CA THR A 167 13.54 7.79 -8.03
C THR A 167 14.00 7.24 -6.68
N GLN A 168 13.18 7.42 -5.64
CA GLN A 168 13.45 6.94 -4.28
C GLN A 168 12.65 5.70 -3.88
N SER A 169 11.47 5.50 -4.48
CA SER A 169 10.67 4.30 -4.29
C SER A 169 10.08 3.82 -5.61
N ILE A 170 9.85 2.51 -5.74
CA ILE A 170 9.44 1.88 -6.99
C ILE A 170 8.36 0.83 -6.72
N ALA A 171 7.40 0.75 -7.64
CA ALA A 171 6.50 -0.37 -7.78
C ALA A 171 6.82 -1.10 -9.11
N LEU A 172 7.00 -2.41 -9.04
CA LEU A 172 7.15 -3.30 -10.18
C LEU A 172 5.89 -4.14 -10.32
N ILE A 173 5.30 -4.15 -11.51
CA ILE A 173 4.09 -4.89 -11.81
C ILE A 173 4.43 -5.88 -12.94
N PRO A 174 4.65 -7.16 -12.62
CA PRO A 174 4.84 -8.17 -13.64
C PRO A 174 3.52 -8.40 -14.40
N VAL A 175 3.64 -8.59 -15.70
CA VAL A 175 2.50 -8.89 -16.58
C VAL A 175 2.81 -10.19 -17.31
N ASN A 176 2.16 -11.25 -16.87
CA ASN A 176 2.49 -12.61 -17.26
C ASN A 176 2.53 -12.79 -18.78
N GLY A 177 3.67 -13.27 -19.29
CA GLY A 177 3.90 -13.53 -20.72
C GLY A 177 3.94 -12.28 -21.61
N ILE A 178 3.87 -11.07 -21.05
CA ILE A 178 3.83 -9.80 -21.79
C ILE A 178 5.00 -8.90 -21.43
N GLY A 179 5.30 -8.73 -20.15
CA GLY A 179 6.36 -7.82 -19.75
C GLY A 179 6.33 -7.38 -18.30
N LEU A 180 6.79 -6.15 -18.08
CA LEU A 180 6.91 -5.52 -16.77
C LEU A 180 6.51 -4.03 -16.87
N ILE A 181 5.71 -3.55 -15.93
CA ILE A 181 5.45 -2.14 -15.74
C ILE A 181 6.23 -1.71 -14.49
N ALA A 182 7.03 -0.65 -14.61
CA ALA A 182 7.74 -0.05 -13.50
C ALA A 182 7.24 1.38 -13.28
N ILE A 183 6.92 1.70 -12.03
CA ILE A 183 6.46 3.01 -11.59
C ILE A 183 7.45 3.52 -10.56
N GLY A 184 8.05 4.68 -10.81
CA GLY A 184 8.99 5.33 -9.91
C GLY A 184 8.40 6.59 -9.29
N SER A 185 8.77 6.86 -8.04
CA SER A 185 8.43 8.09 -7.33
C SER A 185 9.63 8.68 -6.60
N ALA A 186 9.66 10.02 -6.54
CA ALA A 186 10.61 10.77 -5.73
C ALA A 186 10.29 10.70 -4.23
N ASP A 187 9.06 10.34 -3.86
CA ASP A 187 8.69 10.10 -2.47
C ASP A 187 9.12 8.69 -2.04
N SER A 188 10.00 8.63 -1.03
CA SER A 188 10.53 7.39 -0.47
C SER A 188 9.49 6.55 0.27
N HIS A 189 8.36 7.13 0.65
CA HIS A 189 7.30 6.48 1.41
C HIS A 189 6.12 6.02 0.55
N ARG A 190 6.11 6.37 -0.73
CA ARG A 190 5.00 6.05 -1.62
C ARG A 190 4.86 4.54 -1.87
N PHE A 191 5.96 3.88 -2.23
CA PHE A 191 6.02 2.44 -2.49
C PHE A 191 6.90 1.77 -1.43
N TYR A 192 6.38 1.58 -0.21
CA TYR A 192 7.14 0.95 0.86
C TYR A 192 6.95 -0.58 0.87
N PRO A 193 7.94 -1.34 1.34
CA PRO A 193 7.81 -2.78 1.48
C PRO A 193 6.66 -3.15 2.42
N GLY A 194 5.78 -4.05 1.97
CA GLY A 194 4.63 -4.49 2.77
C GLY A 194 3.35 -3.67 2.57
N MET A 195 3.35 -2.65 1.69
CA MET A 195 2.10 -2.02 1.28
C MET A 195 1.20 -3.01 0.52
N GLY A 196 -0.11 -2.78 0.55
CA GLY A 196 -1.07 -3.59 -0.19
C GLY A 196 -0.85 -3.48 -1.71
N THR A 197 -0.66 -4.61 -2.38
CA THR A 197 -0.38 -4.67 -3.84
C THR A 197 -1.60 -4.94 -4.70
N LEU A 198 -2.80 -4.92 -4.11
CA LEU A 198 -4.04 -5.27 -4.80
C LEU A 198 -4.30 -4.39 -6.04
N PHE A 199 -4.18 -3.08 -5.90
CA PHE A 199 -4.39 -2.12 -7.00
C PHE A 199 -3.34 -2.28 -8.10
N LEU A 200 -2.09 -2.55 -7.73
CA LEU A 200 -1.01 -2.81 -8.69
C LEU A 200 -1.27 -4.08 -9.49
N ARG A 201 -1.81 -5.13 -8.85
CA ARG A 201 -2.22 -6.36 -9.53
C ARG A 201 -3.33 -6.08 -10.54
N TRP A 202 -4.36 -5.32 -10.15
CA TRP A 202 -5.43 -4.94 -11.06
C TRP A 202 -4.94 -4.14 -12.27
N ILE A 203 -3.98 -3.24 -12.08
CA ILE A 203 -3.33 -2.53 -13.19
C ILE A 203 -2.69 -3.53 -14.16
N GLY A 204 -1.94 -4.50 -13.67
CA GLY A 204 -1.33 -5.55 -14.50
C GLY A 204 -2.36 -6.40 -15.25
N GLU A 205 -3.43 -6.83 -14.58
CA GLU A 205 -4.53 -7.62 -15.16
C GLU A 205 -5.28 -6.84 -16.24
N LEU A 206 -5.59 -5.57 -16.02
CA LEU A 206 -6.23 -4.70 -17.00
C LEU A 206 -5.36 -4.53 -18.24
N TYR A 207 -4.07 -4.27 -18.03
CA TYR A 207 -3.12 -4.13 -19.14
C TYR A 207 -3.00 -5.43 -19.95
N GLN A 208 -2.84 -6.57 -19.28
CA GLN A 208 -2.80 -7.88 -19.90
C GLN A 208 -4.04 -8.13 -20.74
N THR A 209 -5.22 -7.91 -20.16
CA THR A 209 -6.51 -8.13 -20.80
C THR A 209 -6.66 -7.25 -22.06
N ALA A 210 -6.36 -5.95 -21.92
CA ALA A 210 -6.48 -5.01 -23.03
C ALA A 210 -5.53 -5.34 -24.20
N LEU A 211 -4.28 -5.74 -23.91
CA LEU A 211 -3.33 -6.12 -24.98
C LEU A 211 -3.69 -7.42 -25.69
N THR A 212 -4.25 -8.38 -24.94
CA THR A 212 -4.61 -9.69 -25.51
C THR A 212 -5.80 -9.60 -26.47
N GLN A 213 -6.68 -8.59 -26.35
CA GLN A 213 -7.79 -8.35 -27.29
C GLN A 213 -7.29 -8.12 -28.72
N PHE A 214 -6.10 -7.53 -28.88
CA PHE A 214 -5.50 -7.23 -30.18
C PHE A 214 -4.43 -8.24 -30.61
N ARG A 215 -4.35 -9.39 -29.96
CA ARG A 215 -3.45 -10.49 -30.30
C ARG A 215 -4.14 -11.43 -31.30
N ARG A 216 -4.28 -10.96 -32.54
CA ARG A 216 -4.70 -11.81 -33.67
C ARG A 216 -3.59 -11.93 -34.70
#